data_7e5ed40ae4fb170fd3e56f01d80b9315
#
_entry.id   7e5ed40ae4fb170fd3e56f01d80b9315
#
_cell.length_a   1.000
_cell.length_b   1.000
_cell.length_c   1.000
_cell.angle_alpha   90.00
_cell.angle_beta   90.00
_cell.angle_gamma   90.00
#
_symmetry.space_group_name_H-M   'P 1'
#
loop_
_entity.id
_entity.type
_entity.pdbx_description
1 polymer ?
#
loop_
_entity_poly.entity_id
_entity_poly.type
_entity_poly.pdbx_seq_one_letter_code
_entity_poly.pdbx_strand_id
1 'polypeptide(L)'
;MEYNYLGRSGLRVSNICLGTMTFGNQQIGKLDKDASHKVLDRFAALGGNFIDTADVYSKGVSESIIGEWLVRQKRENFVIATKVRGDMGEDVNNVGLGRKHIMKSCDASLKRLQTDYIDLYQVHVWDNATPPEEWLRALNDLVTSGKVRYIGLSNLCGWQLQKVVDLCKSGNYPSIISLQQQYSLLCRHPEFEELQVCKNEGLGVLPWSPLKGGMLTGKYKRGVRPPMAAGRIGLVAQDESKALQCAPAWSQYDENDSFWKLLEAMEKIAKEHGKTIPQVAIRWLLQKDVVPSVIIGANSIEQLEDNVGAANNWKLSKEEMDELDTLSKPETPYPYEMVYRSNINRKNSFYPYPFVENKF
;
A
#
# COMPACT_ATOMS: atom_id res chain seq x y z
N MET A 1 14.35 5.49 -11.23
CA MET A 1 13.92 4.90 -9.96
C MET A 1 14.79 5.42 -8.84
N GLU A 2 14.21 5.87 -7.73
CA GLU A 2 14.94 6.27 -6.51
C GLU A 2 14.82 5.15 -5.47
N TYR A 3 15.74 5.13 -4.48
CA TYR A 3 15.74 4.11 -3.44
C TYR A 3 15.75 4.75 -2.07
N ASN A 4 14.77 4.39 -1.24
CA ASN A 4 14.60 4.92 0.10
C ASN A 4 14.75 3.82 1.15
N TYR A 5 15.10 4.18 2.37
CA TYR A 5 15.06 3.26 3.50
C TYR A 5 13.61 3.00 3.90
N LEU A 6 13.27 1.74 4.18
CA LEU A 6 11.94 1.36 4.65
C LEU A 6 11.85 1.54 6.16
N GLY A 7 11.27 2.66 6.58
CA GLY A 7 11.23 3.05 7.98
C GLY A 7 12.62 3.16 8.62
N ARG A 8 12.72 2.96 9.91
CA ARG A 8 14.00 2.91 10.65
C ARG A 8 14.67 1.55 10.50
N SER A 9 14.93 1.14 9.27
CA SER A 9 15.65 -0.10 8.97
C SER A 9 16.77 0.14 7.98
N GLY A 10 17.68 -0.81 7.83
CA GLY A 10 18.72 -0.81 6.80
C GLY A 10 18.22 -1.25 5.42
N LEU A 11 16.94 -1.63 5.28
CA LEU A 11 16.38 -2.12 4.03
C LEU A 11 16.10 -0.98 3.06
N ARG A 12 16.71 -1.02 1.86
CA ARG A 12 16.47 -0.05 0.80
C ARG A 12 15.57 -0.62 -0.27
N VAL A 13 14.50 0.09 -0.56
CA VAL A 13 13.49 -0.28 -1.56
C VAL A 13 13.34 0.80 -2.62
N SER A 14 12.98 0.40 -3.84
CA SER A 14 12.59 1.35 -4.89
C SER A 14 11.37 2.15 -4.44
N ASN A 15 11.33 3.44 -4.76
CA ASN A 15 10.22 4.34 -4.39
C ASN A 15 8.88 3.99 -5.07
N ILE A 16 8.91 3.05 -6.02
CA ILE A 16 7.74 2.34 -6.53
C ILE A 16 7.87 0.86 -6.16
N CYS A 17 6.79 0.28 -5.62
CA CYS A 17 6.62 -1.13 -5.36
C CYS A 17 5.62 -1.72 -6.35
N LEU A 18 5.94 -2.87 -6.94
CA LEU A 18 5.02 -3.58 -7.83
C LEU A 18 4.10 -4.48 -7.01
N GLY A 19 2.81 -4.13 -6.94
CA GLY A 19 1.76 -4.95 -6.35
C GLY A 19 1.23 -5.97 -7.35
N THR A 20 1.11 -7.21 -6.91
CA THR A 20 0.82 -8.37 -7.78
C THR A 20 -0.55 -9.01 -7.53
N MET A 21 -1.49 -8.30 -6.90
CA MET A 21 -2.84 -8.82 -6.62
C MET A 21 -3.61 -9.25 -7.87
N THR A 22 -3.25 -8.71 -9.04
CA THR A 22 -3.88 -9.03 -10.32
C THR A 22 -3.28 -10.23 -11.03
N PHE A 23 -2.15 -10.76 -10.56
CA PHE A 23 -1.46 -11.88 -11.18
C PHE A 23 -2.26 -13.19 -10.99
N GLY A 24 -2.51 -13.89 -12.09
CA GLY A 24 -3.33 -15.11 -12.08
C GLY A 24 -4.81 -14.88 -11.76
N ASN A 25 -5.27 -13.64 -11.65
CA ASN A 25 -6.66 -13.31 -11.34
C ASN A 25 -7.47 -13.12 -12.63
N GLN A 26 -8.36 -14.08 -12.90
CA GLN A 26 -9.19 -14.06 -14.13
C GLN A 26 -10.31 -13.00 -14.10
N GLN A 27 -10.67 -12.52 -12.93
CA GLN A 27 -11.75 -11.53 -12.76
C GLN A 27 -11.21 -10.09 -12.78
N ILE A 28 -10.03 -9.88 -12.20
CA ILE A 28 -9.43 -8.55 -12.04
C ILE A 28 -8.04 -8.55 -12.68
N GLY A 29 -7.87 -7.80 -13.77
CA GLY A 29 -6.57 -7.62 -14.43
C GLY A 29 -6.27 -8.59 -15.54
N LYS A 30 -6.73 -9.83 -15.47
CA LYS A 30 -6.59 -10.88 -16.51
C LYS A 30 -5.14 -11.13 -16.97
N LEU A 31 -4.16 -10.90 -16.10
CA LEU A 31 -2.77 -11.24 -16.38
C LEU A 31 -2.57 -12.73 -16.14
N ASP A 32 -2.28 -13.48 -17.20
CA ASP A 32 -1.76 -14.84 -17.09
C ASP A 32 -0.29 -14.82 -16.62
N LYS A 33 0.30 -15.99 -16.50
CA LYS A 33 1.68 -16.14 -16.05
C LYS A 33 2.68 -15.42 -16.96
N ASP A 34 2.56 -15.58 -18.26
CA ASP A 34 3.53 -15.05 -19.22
C ASP A 34 3.47 -13.52 -19.29
N ALA A 35 2.26 -12.96 -19.28
CA ALA A 35 2.06 -11.53 -19.18
C ALA A 35 2.57 -10.97 -17.85
N SER A 36 2.36 -11.68 -16.74
CA SER A 36 2.89 -11.32 -15.42
C SER A 36 4.42 -11.31 -15.40
N HIS A 37 5.06 -12.31 -16.00
CA HIS A 37 6.53 -12.36 -16.11
C HIS A 37 7.08 -11.18 -16.94
N LYS A 38 6.42 -10.80 -18.04
CA LYS A 38 6.82 -9.61 -18.82
C LYS A 38 6.73 -8.33 -18.02
N VAL A 39 5.69 -8.19 -17.19
CA VAL A 39 5.54 -7.04 -16.27
C VAL A 39 6.66 -7.02 -15.22
N LEU A 40 7.00 -8.17 -14.63
CA LEU A 40 8.12 -8.30 -13.68
C LEU A 40 9.46 -7.99 -14.33
N ASP A 41 9.75 -8.54 -15.52
CA ASP A 41 10.98 -8.26 -16.27
C ASP A 41 11.11 -6.77 -16.59
N ARG A 42 10.00 -6.14 -17.01
CA ARG A 42 10.00 -4.70 -17.32
C ARG A 42 10.20 -3.85 -16.07
N PHE A 43 9.54 -4.22 -14.95
CA PHE A 43 9.73 -3.54 -13.67
C PHE A 43 11.19 -3.60 -13.20
N ALA A 44 11.81 -4.77 -13.27
CA ALA A 44 13.23 -4.96 -12.95
C ALA A 44 14.13 -4.12 -13.88
N ALA A 45 13.86 -4.11 -15.19
CA ALA A 45 14.60 -3.31 -16.17
C ALA A 45 14.49 -1.79 -15.94
N LEU A 46 13.39 -1.33 -15.33
CA LEU A 46 13.19 0.06 -14.91
C LEU A 46 13.90 0.39 -13.58
N GLY A 47 14.59 -0.57 -12.97
CA GLY A 47 15.31 -0.44 -11.70
C GLY A 47 14.43 -0.69 -10.47
N GLY A 48 13.25 -1.28 -10.62
CA GLY A 48 12.42 -1.69 -9.49
C GLY A 48 13.01 -2.91 -8.79
N ASN A 49 13.08 -2.85 -7.46
CA ASN A 49 13.56 -3.97 -6.64
C ASN A 49 12.53 -4.45 -5.61
N PHE A 50 11.38 -3.79 -5.49
CA PHE A 50 10.41 -4.08 -4.45
C PHE A 50 9.10 -4.63 -5.03
N ILE A 51 8.76 -5.86 -4.67
CA ILE A 51 7.59 -6.60 -5.17
C ILE A 51 6.72 -7.01 -3.98
N ASP A 52 5.43 -6.68 -4.03
CA ASP A 52 4.44 -7.00 -2.98
C ASP A 52 3.40 -8.00 -3.47
N THR A 53 3.24 -9.07 -2.73
CA THR A 53 2.22 -10.10 -2.94
C THR A 53 1.51 -10.46 -1.63
N ALA A 54 0.73 -11.54 -1.60
CA ALA A 54 0.13 -12.14 -0.41
C ALA A 54 -0.24 -13.60 -0.67
N ASP A 55 -0.31 -14.39 0.41
CA ASP A 55 -0.75 -15.79 0.36
C ASP A 55 -2.15 -15.93 -0.27
N VAL A 56 -3.07 -15.02 0.05
CA VAL A 56 -4.46 -15.04 -0.41
C VAL A 56 -4.66 -14.57 -1.86
N TYR A 57 -3.65 -13.92 -2.48
CA TYR A 57 -3.80 -13.43 -3.85
C TYR A 57 -3.91 -14.59 -4.85
N SER A 58 -5.12 -14.72 -5.42
CA SER A 58 -5.50 -15.88 -6.26
C SER A 58 -5.18 -17.20 -5.58
N LYS A 59 -5.40 -17.31 -4.25
CA LYS A 59 -5.12 -18.52 -3.45
C LYS A 59 -3.67 -19.03 -3.63
N GLY A 60 -2.68 -18.13 -3.65
CA GLY A 60 -1.26 -18.42 -3.76
C GLY A 60 -0.71 -18.44 -5.18
N VAL A 61 -1.55 -18.32 -6.22
CA VAL A 61 -1.08 -18.29 -7.62
C VAL A 61 -0.16 -17.11 -7.87
N SER A 62 -0.45 -15.93 -7.28
CA SER A 62 0.43 -14.76 -7.41
C SER A 62 1.85 -15.05 -6.90
N GLU A 63 1.99 -15.67 -5.71
CA GLU A 63 3.30 -16.06 -5.18
C GLU A 63 4.00 -17.11 -6.07
N SER A 64 3.26 -18.06 -6.63
CA SER A 64 3.82 -19.10 -7.53
C SER A 64 4.36 -18.48 -8.82
N ILE A 65 3.65 -17.53 -9.42
CA ILE A 65 4.11 -16.78 -10.60
C ILE A 65 5.41 -16.03 -10.31
N ILE A 66 5.47 -15.36 -9.16
CA ILE A 66 6.69 -14.64 -8.73
C ILE A 66 7.82 -15.63 -8.48
N GLY A 67 7.55 -16.77 -7.84
CA GLY A 67 8.56 -17.81 -7.56
C GLY A 67 9.18 -18.37 -8.85
N GLU A 68 8.38 -18.73 -9.84
CA GLU A 68 8.87 -19.18 -11.15
C GLU A 68 9.71 -18.11 -11.87
N TRP A 69 9.40 -16.84 -11.67
CA TRP A 69 10.20 -15.75 -12.20
C TRP A 69 11.50 -15.58 -11.43
N LEU A 70 11.47 -15.64 -10.07
CA LEU A 70 12.65 -15.44 -9.19
C LEU A 70 13.75 -16.47 -9.44
N VAL A 71 13.43 -17.72 -9.79
CA VAL A 71 14.42 -18.75 -10.12
C VAL A 71 15.38 -18.31 -11.25
N ARG A 72 14.91 -17.44 -12.14
CA ARG A 72 15.70 -16.93 -13.26
C ARG A 72 16.44 -15.62 -12.92
N GLN A 73 16.28 -15.13 -11.71
CA GLN A 73 16.82 -13.85 -11.26
C GLN A 73 17.92 -14.08 -10.21
N LYS A 74 18.68 -13.04 -9.95
CA LYS A 74 19.54 -12.96 -8.78
C LYS A 74 18.68 -12.55 -7.59
N ARG A 75 18.31 -13.53 -6.73
CA ARG A 75 17.33 -13.38 -5.65
C ARG A 75 17.61 -12.17 -4.74
N GLU A 76 18.86 -11.96 -4.40
CA GLU A 76 19.31 -10.89 -3.52
C GLU A 76 19.13 -9.48 -4.09
N ASN A 77 18.87 -9.34 -5.39
CA ASN A 77 18.59 -8.03 -5.98
C ASN A 77 17.15 -7.55 -5.71
N PHE A 78 16.29 -8.42 -5.18
CA PHE A 78 14.88 -8.13 -5.00
C PHE A 78 14.46 -8.21 -3.54
N VAL A 79 13.63 -7.27 -3.13
CA VAL A 79 12.90 -7.26 -1.86
C VAL A 79 11.51 -7.81 -2.12
N ILE A 80 11.22 -8.98 -1.57
CA ILE A 80 9.93 -9.66 -1.73
C ILE A 80 9.14 -9.50 -0.43
N ALA A 81 7.99 -8.82 -0.55
CA ALA A 81 7.01 -8.73 0.51
C ALA A 81 5.85 -9.69 0.25
N THR A 82 5.47 -10.48 1.24
CA THR A 82 4.21 -11.22 1.22
C THR A 82 3.47 -11.08 2.54
N LYS A 83 2.26 -11.63 2.63
CA LYS A 83 1.36 -11.39 3.76
C LYS A 83 0.72 -12.68 4.25
N VAL A 84 0.30 -12.68 5.51
CA VAL A 84 -0.42 -13.77 6.18
C VAL A 84 -1.68 -13.24 6.88
N ARG A 85 -2.66 -14.05 7.04
CA ARG A 85 -3.96 -13.94 7.73
C ARG A 85 -5.11 -14.44 6.87
N GLY A 86 -4.95 -14.41 5.53
CA GLY A 86 -6.02 -14.79 4.62
C GLY A 86 -6.52 -16.22 4.83
N ASP A 87 -7.75 -16.49 4.38
CA ASP A 87 -8.31 -17.84 4.33
C ASP A 87 -7.64 -18.64 3.19
N MET A 88 -6.89 -19.67 3.57
CA MET A 88 -6.12 -20.52 2.66
C MET A 88 -6.64 -21.96 2.55
N GLY A 89 -7.86 -22.23 2.99
CA GLY A 89 -8.48 -23.57 2.86
C GLY A 89 -9.59 -23.82 3.85
N GLU A 90 -10.20 -25.00 3.78
CA GLU A 90 -11.41 -25.37 4.52
C GLU A 90 -11.17 -25.66 6.01
N ASP A 91 -9.92 -25.96 6.43
CA ASP A 91 -9.61 -26.20 7.83
C ASP A 91 -9.77 -24.92 8.66
N VAL A 92 -10.43 -25.02 9.80
CA VAL A 92 -10.73 -23.90 10.71
C VAL A 92 -9.49 -23.11 11.18
N ASN A 93 -8.31 -23.73 11.11
CA ASN A 93 -7.03 -23.10 11.44
C ASN A 93 -6.26 -22.61 10.18
N ASN A 94 -6.87 -22.58 9.00
CA ASN A 94 -6.24 -22.04 7.79
C ASN A 94 -6.54 -20.54 7.57
N VAL A 95 -6.86 -19.82 8.64
CA VAL A 95 -7.18 -18.38 8.63
C VAL A 95 -6.73 -17.75 9.95
N GLY A 96 -6.54 -16.44 9.96
CA GLY A 96 -6.22 -15.67 11.16
C GLY A 96 -4.72 -15.55 11.44
N LEU A 97 -4.40 -15.12 12.66
CA LEU A 97 -3.02 -14.88 13.11
C LEU A 97 -2.56 -15.88 14.21
N GLY A 98 -3.29 -16.99 14.41
CA GLY A 98 -2.84 -18.04 15.31
C GLY A 98 -1.47 -18.59 14.88
N ARG A 99 -0.60 -18.87 15.86
CA ARG A 99 0.76 -19.37 15.64
C ARG A 99 0.80 -20.53 14.62
N LYS A 100 -0.13 -21.49 14.73
CA LYS A 100 -0.20 -22.64 13.83
C LYS A 100 -0.34 -22.20 12.36
N HIS A 101 -1.21 -21.23 12.11
CA HIS A 101 -1.43 -20.71 10.76
C HIS A 101 -0.23 -19.91 10.23
N ILE A 102 0.33 -19.02 11.03
CA ILE A 102 1.49 -18.20 10.65
C ILE A 102 2.66 -19.07 10.21
N MET A 103 3.03 -20.07 11.03
CA MET A 103 4.16 -20.94 10.72
C MET A 103 3.94 -21.74 9.43
N LYS A 104 2.75 -22.36 9.31
CA LYS A 104 2.36 -23.13 8.11
C LYS A 104 2.30 -22.24 6.86
N SER A 105 1.73 -21.04 6.97
CA SER A 105 1.59 -20.11 5.85
C SER A 105 2.93 -19.58 5.37
N CYS A 106 3.85 -19.28 6.28
CA CYS A 106 5.21 -18.87 5.91
C CYS A 106 5.93 -19.98 5.11
N ASP A 107 5.89 -21.23 5.57
CA ASP A 107 6.51 -22.35 4.86
C ASP A 107 5.87 -22.57 3.48
N ALA A 108 4.54 -22.42 3.39
CA ALA A 108 3.83 -22.53 2.13
C ALA A 108 4.16 -21.38 1.15
N SER A 109 4.30 -20.14 1.66
CA SER A 109 4.72 -18.98 0.88
C SER A 109 6.15 -19.12 0.36
N LEU A 110 7.09 -19.57 1.20
CA LEU A 110 8.47 -19.87 0.80
C LEU A 110 8.52 -20.89 -0.33
N LYS A 111 7.70 -21.96 -0.23
CA LYS A 111 7.59 -22.98 -1.27
C LYS A 111 7.05 -22.44 -2.58
N ARG A 112 5.98 -21.61 -2.53
CA ARG A 112 5.41 -20.99 -3.75
C ARG A 112 6.36 -19.98 -4.38
N LEU A 113 7.02 -19.16 -3.55
CA LEU A 113 8.03 -18.17 -3.98
C LEU A 113 9.36 -18.80 -4.41
N GLN A 114 9.56 -20.10 -4.18
CA GLN A 114 10.78 -20.85 -4.53
C GLN A 114 12.05 -20.17 -3.97
N THR A 115 12.00 -19.76 -2.71
CA THR A 115 13.09 -19.09 -1.99
C THR A 115 13.12 -19.57 -0.54
N ASP A 116 14.25 -19.43 0.12
CA ASP A 116 14.47 -19.84 1.51
C ASP A 116 14.22 -18.70 2.53
N TYR A 117 14.01 -17.47 2.05
CA TYR A 117 13.66 -16.34 2.90
C TYR A 117 12.69 -15.36 2.25
N ILE A 118 11.91 -14.68 3.08
CA ILE A 118 11.04 -13.54 2.76
C ILE A 118 11.70 -12.27 3.32
N ASP A 119 11.84 -11.22 2.50
CA ASP A 119 12.41 -9.97 2.98
C ASP A 119 11.48 -9.23 3.93
N LEU A 120 10.20 -9.10 3.58
CA LEU A 120 9.19 -8.43 4.40
C LEU A 120 7.94 -9.30 4.55
N TYR A 121 7.71 -9.84 5.74
CA TYR A 121 6.51 -10.62 6.05
C TYR A 121 5.51 -9.77 6.79
N GLN A 122 4.31 -9.62 6.25
CA GLN A 122 3.33 -8.66 6.74
C GLN A 122 2.10 -9.34 7.33
N VAL A 123 1.62 -8.84 8.46
CA VAL A 123 0.24 -9.11 8.90
C VAL A 123 -0.70 -8.38 7.95
N HIS A 124 -1.59 -9.12 7.27
CA HIS A 124 -2.43 -8.56 6.20
C HIS A 124 -3.55 -7.66 6.72
N VAL A 125 -4.15 -8.04 7.84
CA VAL A 125 -5.23 -7.32 8.54
C VAL A 125 -5.20 -7.72 10.00
N TRP A 126 -5.62 -6.83 10.88
CA TRP A 126 -5.82 -7.14 12.30
C TRP A 126 -6.73 -8.36 12.51
N ASP A 127 -6.42 -9.17 13.51
CA ASP A 127 -7.21 -10.34 13.91
C ASP A 127 -7.73 -10.17 15.33
N ASN A 128 -9.05 -10.02 15.47
CA ASN A 128 -9.70 -9.89 16.77
C ASN A 128 -9.72 -11.20 17.59
N ALA A 129 -9.44 -12.34 16.96
CA ALA A 129 -9.52 -13.64 17.60
C ALA A 129 -8.19 -14.11 18.21
N THR A 130 -7.06 -13.46 17.83
CA THR A 130 -5.74 -13.88 18.30
C THR A 130 -5.03 -12.76 19.06
N PRO A 131 -4.61 -13.00 20.33
CA PRO A 131 -3.84 -12.03 21.09
C PRO A 131 -2.55 -11.59 20.35
N PRO A 132 -2.24 -10.28 20.30
CA PRO A 132 -1.03 -9.80 19.61
C PRO A 132 0.27 -10.44 20.12
N GLU A 133 0.34 -10.77 21.38
CA GLU A 133 1.51 -11.43 21.99
C GLU A 133 1.77 -12.83 21.41
N GLU A 134 0.73 -13.56 20.97
CA GLU A 134 0.88 -14.86 20.34
C GLU A 134 1.49 -14.75 18.96
N TRP A 135 0.89 -13.92 18.09
CA TRP A 135 1.39 -13.80 16.73
C TRP A 135 2.72 -13.06 16.63
N LEU A 136 3.02 -12.15 17.56
CA LEU A 136 4.35 -11.52 17.66
C LEU A 136 5.43 -12.55 17.99
N ARG A 137 5.16 -13.49 18.90
CA ARG A 137 6.10 -14.60 19.17
C ARG A 137 6.30 -15.48 17.95
N ALA A 138 5.22 -15.80 17.23
CA ALA A 138 5.34 -16.58 15.99
C ALA A 138 6.19 -15.88 14.93
N LEU A 139 5.99 -14.58 14.72
CA LEU A 139 6.79 -13.78 13.80
C LEU A 139 8.25 -13.66 14.26
N ASN A 140 8.49 -13.49 15.57
CA ASN A 140 9.83 -13.50 16.15
C ASN A 140 10.59 -14.80 15.84
N ASP A 141 9.94 -15.95 15.99
CA ASP A 141 10.54 -17.23 15.68
C ASP A 141 10.91 -17.38 14.21
N LEU A 142 10.07 -16.84 13.31
CA LEU A 142 10.36 -16.79 11.87
C LEU A 142 11.56 -15.90 11.54
N VAL A 143 11.71 -14.76 12.25
CA VAL A 143 12.89 -13.90 12.11
C VAL A 143 14.13 -14.60 12.67
N THR A 144 14.04 -15.17 13.85
CA THR A 144 15.14 -15.87 14.51
C THR A 144 15.64 -17.07 13.69
N SER A 145 14.73 -17.81 13.05
CA SER A 145 15.09 -18.91 12.16
C SER A 145 15.65 -18.48 10.81
N GLY A 146 15.65 -17.17 10.51
CA GLY A 146 16.13 -16.63 9.25
C GLY A 146 15.16 -16.78 8.06
N LYS A 147 13.97 -17.33 8.26
CA LYS A 147 12.94 -17.42 7.20
C LYS A 147 12.35 -16.06 6.81
N VAL A 148 12.38 -15.10 7.73
CA VAL A 148 11.88 -13.73 7.53
C VAL A 148 12.97 -12.75 7.93
N ARG A 149 13.16 -11.69 7.13
CA ARG A 149 14.14 -10.64 7.43
C ARG A 149 13.55 -9.50 8.25
N TYR A 150 12.39 -9.01 7.82
CA TYR A 150 11.69 -7.87 8.42
C TYR A 150 10.20 -8.13 8.56
N ILE A 151 9.58 -7.47 9.54
CA ILE A 151 8.14 -7.56 9.80
C ILE A 151 7.47 -6.24 9.44
N GLY A 152 6.34 -6.32 8.74
CA GLY A 152 5.43 -5.22 8.47
C GLY A 152 4.01 -5.51 8.91
N LEU A 153 3.18 -4.49 8.91
CA LEU A 153 1.75 -4.58 9.21
C LEU A 153 0.95 -3.98 8.07
N SER A 154 -0.33 -4.37 7.96
CA SER A 154 -1.25 -3.82 6.97
C SER A 154 -2.66 -3.75 7.54
N ASN A 155 -3.39 -2.68 7.21
CA ASN A 155 -4.80 -2.50 7.54
C ASN A 155 -5.09 -2.59 9.06
N LEU A 156 -4.40 -1.76 9.84
CA LEU A 156 -4.61 -1.56 11.27
C LEU A 156 -5.13 -0.15 11.53
N CYS A 157 -5.93 0.01 12.60
CA CYS A 157 -6.26 1.31 13.17
C CYS A 157 -5.06 1.87 13.98
N GLY A 158 -5.03 3.17 14.23
CA GLY A 158 -3.93 3.81 14.93
C GLY A 158 -3.63 3.21 16.31
N TRP A 159 -4.66 2.97 17.14
CA TRP A 159 -4.48 2.35 18.47
C TRP A 159 -3.93 0.92 18.40
N GLN A 160 -4.31 0.14 17.38
CA GLN A 160 -3.81 -1.22 17.17
C GLN A 160 -2.33 -1.18 16.79
N LEU A 161 -1.99 -0.29 15.88
CA LEU A 161 -0.61 -0.08 15.44
C LEU A 161 0.29 0.33 16.62
N GLN A 162 -0.13 1.33 17.42
CA GLN A 162 0.64 1.78 18.59
C GLN A 162 0.80 0.65 19.61
N LYS A 163 -0.29 -0.09 19.91
CA LYS A 163 -0.23 -1.25 20.82
C LYS A 163 0.80 -2.28 20.37
N VAL A 164 0.85 -2.60 19.08
CA VAL A 164 1.82 -3.58 18.56
C VAL A 164 3.25 -3.06 18.70
N VAL A 165 3.48 -1.80 18.35
CA VAL A 165 4.81 -1.18 18.50
C VAL A 165 5.28 -1.20 19.95
N ASP A 166 4.41 -0.87 20.89
CA ASP A 166 4.73 -0.87 22.33
C ASP A 166 5.01 -2.29 22.84
N LEU A 167 4.26 -3.29 22.37
CA LEU A 167 4.53 -4.69 22.66
C LEU A 167 5.87 -5.16 22.08
N CYS A 168 6.24 -4.72 20.90
CA CYS A 168 7.56 -5.04 20.34
C CYS A 168 8.69 -4.47 21.20
N LYS A 169 8.55 -3.22 21.65
CA LYS A 169 9.56 -2.57 22.52
C LYS A 169 9.67 -3.26 23.88
N SER A 170 8.53 -3.49 24.55
CA SER A 170 8.51 -4.07 25.90
C SER A 170 8.79 -5.56 25.94
N GLY A 171 8.40 -6.30 24.91
CA GLY A 171 8.58 -7.76 24.79
C GLY A 171 9.88 -8.19 24.11
N ASN A 172 10.73 -7.21 23.72
CA ASN A 172 11.96 -7.46 22.95
C ASN A 172 11.74 -8.28 21.67
N TYR A 173 10.63 -8.00 20.97
CA TYR A 173 10.35 -8.58 19.66
C TYR A 173 11.01 -7.74 18.54
N PRO A 174 11.18 -8.30 17.34
CA PRO A 174 11.66 -7.55 16.18
C PRO A 174 10.80 -6.31 15.92
N SER A 175 11.44 -5.19 15.60
CA SER A 175 10.75 -3.95 15.30
C SER A 175 9.88 -4.09 14.05
N ILE A 176 8.69 -3.52 14.09
CA ILE A 176 7.88 -3.30 12.90
C ILE A 176 8.52 -2.18 12.09
N ILE A 177 8.76 -2.40 10.80
CA ILE A 177 9.43 -1.39 9.95
C ILE A 177 8.50 -0.68 8.99
N SER A 178 7.29 -1.22 8.75
CA SER A 178 6.35 -0.64 7.78
C SER A 178 4.88 -0.86 8.16
N LEU A 179 4.05 0.07 7.71
CA LEU A 179 2.59 -0.07 7.64
C LEU A 179 2.14 0.04 6.19
N GLN A 180 1.50 -0.99 5.67
CA GLN A 180 0.85 -0.97 4.37
C GLN A 180 -0.63 -0.59 4.53
N GLN A 181 -1.03 0.60 4.06
CA GLN A 181 -2.35 1.17 4.33
C GLN A 181 -2.97 1.75 3.05
N GLN A 182 -4.31 1.74 2.94
CA GLN A 182 -4.97 2.44 1.84
C GLN A 182 -4.75 3.94 2.00
N TYR A 183 -4.03 4.56 1.06
CA TYR A 183 -3.76 5.99 1.11
C TYR A 183 -3.67 6.59 -0.29
N SER A 184 -4.41 7.65 -0.53
CA SER A 184 -4.47 8.36 -1.82
C SER A 184 -5.19 9.70 -1.62
N LEU A 185 -5.21 10.55 -2.65
CA LEU A 185 -6.02 11.78 -2.67
C LEU A 185 -7.53 11.54 -2.41
N LEU A 186 -8.03 10.33 -2.60
CA LEU A 186 -9.44 9.96 -2.30
C LEU A 186 -9.57 9.05 -1.06
N CYS A 187 -8.51 8.88 -0.27
CA CYS A 187 -8.53 8.13 0.98
C CYS A 187 -7.48 8.70 1.92
N ARG A 188 -7.82 9.74 2.66
CA ARG A 188 -6.91 10.48 3.53
C ARG A 188 -7.11 10.21 5.02
N HIS A 189 -8.07 9.36 5.38
CA HIS A 189 -8.34 9.01 6.79
C HIS A 189 -7.13 8.50 7.57
N PRO A 190 -6.15 7.77 6.98
CA PRO A 190 -4.97 7.35 7.72
C PRO A 190 -4.11 8.50 8.29
N GLU A 191 -4.28 9.71 7.79
CA GLU A 191 -3.59 10.90 8.30
C GLU A 191 -4.01 11.27 9.73
N PHE A 192 -5.21 10.85 10.17
CA PHE A 192 -5.71 11.18 11.49
C PHE A 192 -4.98 10.44 12.61
N GLU A 193 -4.57 9.19 12.39
CA GLU A 193 -3.89 8.40 13.41
C GLU A 193 -2.69 7.61 12.86
N GLU A 194 -2.91 6.73 11.90
CA GLU A 194 -1.93 5.72 11.49
C GLU A 194 -0.63 6.34 10.99
N LEU A 195 -0.73 7.38 10.16
CA LEU A 195 0.46 8.08 9.66
C LEU A 195 1.20 8.84 10.75
N GLN A 196 0.48 9.34 11.77
CA GLN A 196 1.09 9.97 12.93
C GLN A 196 1.90 8.97 13.76
N VAL A 197 1.34 7.79 14.02
CA VAL A 197 2.07 6.69 14.67
C VAL A 197 3.29 6.31 13.83
N CYS A 198 3.15 6.15 12.52
CA CYS A 198 4.27 5.83 11.64
C CYS A 198 5.38 6.89 11.73
N LYS A 199 5.04 8.17 11.72
CA LYS A 199 6.01 9.26 11.83
C LYS A 199 6.72 9.26 13.18
N ASN A 200 5.98 9.09 14.28
CA ASN A 200 6.52 9.06 15.64
C ASN A 200 7.45 7.86 15.89
N GLU A 201 7.02 6.70 15.40
CA GLU A 201 7.68 5.43 15.64
C GLU A 201 8.73 5.07 14.57
N GLY A 202 8.76 5.85 13.50
CA GLY A 202 9.72 5.66 12.39
C GLY A 202 9.40 4.49 11.49
N LEU A 203 8.12 4.20 11.26
CA LEU A 203 7.66 3.21 10.30
C LEU A 203 7.52 3.83 8.91
N GLY A 204 7.89 3.09 7.86
CA GLY A 204 7.60 3.48 6.48
C GLY A 204 6.15 3.15 6.10
N VAL A 205 5.42 4.11 5.54
CA VAL A 205 4.08 3.88 5.01
C VAL A 205 4.16 3.39 3.57
N LEU A 206 3.47 2.31 3.27
CA LEU A 206 3.36 1.72 1.94
C LEU A 206 1.92 1.89 1.43
N PRO A 207 1.60 2.99 0.72
CA PRO A 207 0.27 3.22 0.19
C PRO A 207 -0.12 2.17 -0.83
N TRP A 208 -1.25 1.48 -0.60
CA TRP A 208 -1.89 0.65 -1.61
C TRP A 208 -3.13 1.35 -2.19
N SER A 209 -3.52 0.99 -3.41
CA SER A 209 -4.57 1.66 -4.21
C SER A 209 -4.34 3.17 -4.37
N PRO A 210 -3.17 3.61 -4.83
CA PRO A 210 -2.84 5.04 -4.99
C PRO A 210 -3.77 5.74 -5.96
N LEU A 211 -4.35 5.01 -6.90
CA LEU A 211 -5.29 5.52 -7.92
C LEU A 211 -6.76 5.20 -7.60
N LYS A 212 -7.07 4.70 -6.39
CA LYS A 212 -8.44 4.38 -5.95
C LYS A 212 -9.23 3.55 -6.98
N GLY A 213 -8.68 2.37 -7.35
CA GLY A 213 -9.33 1.49 -8.35
C GLY A 213 -9.36 2.05 -9.77
N GLY A 214 -8.69 3.16 -10.04
CA GLY A 214 -8.66 3.84 -11.33
C GLY A 214 -9.47 5.14 -11.36
N MET A 215 -10.03 5.59 -10.23
CA MET A 215 -10.75 6.87 -10.15
C MET A 215 -9.83 8.06 -10.45
N LEU A 216 -8.58 8.01 -10.00
CA LEU A 216 -7.58 9.06 -10.20
C LEU A 216 -6.76 8.87 -11.50
N THR A 217 -7.41 8.44 -12.57
CA THR A 217 -6.74 8.25 -13.88
C THR A 217 -7.18 9.24 -14.96
N GLY A 218 -8.24 10.02 -14.71
CA GLY A 218 -8.81 10.93 -15.70
C GLY A 218 -9.60 10.26 -16.84
N LYS A 219 -9.74 8.93 -16.84
CA LYS A 219 -10.44 8.20 -17.92
C LYS A 219 -11.96 8.25 -17.83
N TYR A 220 -12.51 8.62 -16.67
CA TYR A 220 -13.96 8.71 -16.47
C TYR A 220 -14.48 10.13 -16.75
N LYS A 221 -15.74 10.20 -17.12
CA LYS A 221 -16.41 11.47 -17.42
C LYS A 221 -17.65 11.62 -16.54
N ARG A 222 -17.90 12.83 -16.05
CA ARG A 222 -19.08 13.17 -15.26
C ARG A 222 -20.36 12.89 -16.06
N GLY A 223 -21.36 12.32 -15.41
CA GLY A 223 -22.63 11.95 -16.04
C GLY A 223 -22.57 10.74 -16.97
N VAL A 224 -21.40 10.07 -17.08
CA VAL A 224 -21.22 8.92 -17.96
C VAL A 224 -20.86 7.69 -17.16
N ARG A 225 -21.82 6.80 -16.99
CA ARG A 225 -21.60 5.53 -16.27
C ARG A 225 -20.49 4.71 -16.93
N PRO A 226 -19.45 4.28 -16.19
CA PRO A 226 -18.36 3.50 -16.74
C PRO A 226 -18.84 2.16 -17.33
N PRO A 227 -18.42 1.77 -18.53
CA PRO A 227 -18.75 0.46 -19.08
C PRO A 227 -18.01 -0.65 -18.32
N MET A 228 -18.54 -1.89 -18.35
CA MET A 228 -17.95 -3.04 -17.66
C MET A 228 -16.45 -3.24 -17.99
N ALA A 229 -16.05 -2.98 -19.23
CA ALA A 229 -14.67 -3.11 -19.68
C ALA A 229 -13.71 -2.05 -19.09
N ALA A 230 -14.21 -1.02 -18.41
CA ALA A 230 -13.40 0.06 -17.85
C ALA A 230 -12.63 -0.34 -16.55
N GLY A 231 -12.48 -1.63 -16.29
CA GLY A 231 -11.76 -2.17 -15.12
C GLY A 231 -12.65 -2.28 -13.88
N ARG A 232 -12.06 -2.21 -12.69
CA ARG A 232 -12.79 -2.46 -11.43
C ARG A 232 -14.00 -1.55 -11.23
N ILE A 233 -13.85 -0.26 -11.47
CA ILE A 233 -14.94 0.68 -11.34
C ILE A 233 -16.05 0.38 -12.35
N GLY A 234 -15.70 -0.03 -13.57
CA GLY A 234 -16.67 -0.46 -14.57
C GLY A 234 -17.47 -1.68 -14.13
N LEU A 235 -16.82 -2.67 -13.48
CA LEU A 235 -17.50 -3.84 -12.92
C LEU A 235 -18.45 -3.44 -11.77
N VAL A 236 -17.99 -2.60 -10.84
CA VAL A 236 -18.81 -2.12 -9.70
C VAL A 236 -19.94 -1.22 -10.19
N ALA A 237 -19.72 -0.41 -11.21
CA ALA A 237 -20.76 0.45 -11.75
C ALA A 237 -21.98 -0.34 -12.31
N GLN A 238 -21.81 -1.61 -12.69
CA GLN A 238 -22.93 -2.45 -13.12
C GLN A 238 -23.74 -2.99 -11.93
N ASP A 239 -23.08 -3.18 -10.77
CA ASP A 239 -23.69 -3.69 -9.55
C ASP A 239 -22.97 -3.07 -8.34
N GLU A 240 -23.48 -1.94 -7.87
CA GLU A 240 -22.87 -1.16 -6.77
C GLU A 240 -22.95 -1.85 -5.41
N SER A 241 -23.74 -2.93 -5.27
CA SER A 241 -23.72 -3.78 -4.08
C SER A 241 -22.35 -4.47 -3.88
N LYS A 242 -21.55 -4.56 -4.93
CA LYS A 242 -20.18 -5.08 -4.93
C LYS A 242 -19.10 -4.02 -4.65
N ALA A 243 -19.51 -2.80 -4.32
CA ALA A 243 -18.56 -1.75 -4.00
C ALA A 243 -17.70 -2.11 -2.79
N LEU A 244 -16.40 -1.80 -2.92
CA LEU A 244 -15.39 -1.97 -1.87
C LEU A 244 -14.66 -0.64 -1.68
N GLN A 245 -14.00 -0.47 -0.55
CA GLN A 245 -13.20 0.74 -0.33
C GLN A 245 -12.17 1.00 -1.45
N CYS A 246 -11.57 -0.06 -2.00
CA CYS A 246 -10.60 0.05 -3.10
C CYS A 246 -11.25 0.19 -4.50
N ALA A 247 -12.53 -0.10 -4.61
CA ALA A 247 -13.32 0.04 -5.83
C ALA A 247 -14.71 0.59 -5.44
N PRO A 248 -14.84 1.90 -5.21
CA PRO A 248 -16.05 2.52 -4.70
C PRO A 248 -17.18 2.50 -5.73
N ALA A 249 -18.43 2.68 -5.26
CA ALA A 249 -19.58 2.86 -6.10
C ALA A 249 -19.42 4.11 -6.98
N TRP A 250 -19.82 4.01 -8.24
CA TRP A 250 -19.75 5.15 -9.17
C TRP A 250 -20.62 6.32 -8.71
N SER A 251 -21.82 6.02 -8.20
CA SER A 251 -22.77 7.02 -7.68
C SER A 251 -22.18 7.94 -6.60
N GLN A 252 -21.17 7.49 -5.84
CA GLN A 252 -20.50 8.31 -4.82
C GLN A 252 -19.63 9.42 -5.42
N TYR A 253 -19.28 9.32 -6.70
CA TYR A 253 -18.35 10.22 -7.37
C TYR A 253 -18.96 10.97 -8.55
N ASP A 254 -19.97 10.41 -9.20
CA ASP A 254 -20.56 11.00 -10.42
C ASP A 254 -21.07 12.42 -10.19
N GLU A 255 -21.79 12.64 -9.09
CA GLU A 255 -22.34 13.95 -8.72
C GLU A 255 -21.46 14.72 -7.71
N ASN A 256 -20.27 14.23 -7.39
CA ASN A 256 -19.38 14.84 -6.40
C ASN A 256 -18.51 15.94 -7.02
N ASP A 257 -18.91 17.19 -6.82
CA ASP A 257 -18.19 18.36 -7.35
C ASP A 257 -16.73 18.43 -6.90
N SER A 258 -16.43 18.08 -5.65
CA SER A 258 -15.06 18.10 -5.13
C SER A 258 -14.16 17.11 -5.84
N PHE A 259 -14.69 15.93 -6.19
CA PHE A 259 -13.95 14.93 -6.96
C PHE A 259 -13.60 15.45 -8.38
N TRP A 260 -14.55 16.07 -9.06
CA TRP A 260 -14.31 16.60 -10.42
C TRP A 260 -13.35 17.77 -10.41
N LYS A 261 -13.46 18.70 -9.44
CA LYS A 261 -12.50 19.79 -9.26
C LYS A 261 -11.09 19.27 -8.97
N LEU A 262 -10.97 18.20 -8.17
CA LEU A 262 -9.66 17.55 -7.93
C LEU A 262 -9.08 16.98 -9.23
N LEU A 263 -9.88 16.30 -10.06
CA LEU A 263 -9.40 15.78 -11.34
C LEU A 263 -8.99 16.89 -12.31
N GLU A 264 -9.74 18.01 -12.36
CA GLU A 264 -9.40 19.17 -13.18
C GLU A 264 -8.06 19.80 -12.75
N ALA A 265 -7.84 19.96 -11.44
CA ALA A 265 -6.55 20.45 -10.92
C ALA A 265 -5.41 19.48 -11.25
N MET A 266 -5.61 18.18 -11.08
CA MET A 266 -4.62 17.18 -11.45
C MET A 266 -4.30 17.19 -12.95
N GLU A 267 -5.30 17.37 -13.80
CA GLU A 267 -5.10 17.46 -15.25
C GLU A 267 -4.30 18.71 -15.64
N LYS A 268 -4.58 19.85 -15.02
CA LYS A 268 -3.82 21.09 -15.20
C LYS A 268 -2.35 20.89 -14.83
N ILE A 269 -2.09 20.41 -13.62
CA ILE A 269 -0.74 20.10 -13.11
C ILE A 269 -0.02 19.11 -14.04
N ALA A 270 -0.70 18.04 -14.45
CA ALA A 270 -0.15 17.06 -15.38
C ALA A 270 0.31 17.69 -16.69
N LYS A 271 -0.50 18.57 -17.28
CA LYS A 271 -0.15 19.30 -18.52
C LYS A 271 1.07 20.21 -18.33
N GLU A 272 1.12 20.94 -17.22
CA GLU A 272 2.24 21.86 -16.92
C GLU A 272 3.59 21.13 -16.77
N HIS A 273 3.56 19.92 -16.23
CA HIS A 273 4.76 19.08 -16.06
C HIS A 273 5.03 18.11 -17.23
N GLY A 274 4.18 18.06 -18.24
CA GLY A 274 4.26 17.04 -19.31
C GLY A 274 4.13 15.62 -18.75
N LYS A 275 3.22 15.44 -17.79
CA LYS A 275 2.95 14.19 -17.06
C LYS A 275 1.50 13.75 -17.27
N THR A 276 1.17 12.58 -16.72
CA THR A 276 -0.20 12.05 -16.71
C THR A 276 -0.87 12.27 -15.35
N ILE A 277 -2.19 12.23 -15.30
CA ILE A 277 -2.97 12.35 -14.07
C ILE A 277 -2.58 11.25 -13.05
N PRO A 278 -2.40 9.95 -13.44
CA PRO A 278 -1.88 8.93 -12.55
C PRO A 278 -0.51 9.29 -11.94
N GLN A 279 0.39 9.85 -12.75
CA GLN A 279 1.71 10.26 -12.27
C GLN A 279 1.61 11.38 -11.22
N VAL A 280 0.71 12.32 -11.36
CA VAL A 280 0.45 13.37 -10.35
C VAL A 280 -0.03 12.75 -9.04
N ALA A 281 -1.01 11.83 -9.09
CA ALA A 281 -1.51 11.15 -7.89
C ALA A 281 -0.42 10.35 -7.15
N ILE A 282 0.40 9.61 -7.89
CA ILE A 282 1.50 8.83 -7.31
C ILE A 282 2.61 9.75 -6.79
N ARG A 283 2.95 10.82 -7.51
CA ARG A 283 3.97 11.80 -7.08
C ARG A 283 3.55 12.52 -5.80
N TRP A 284 2.27 12.87 -5.65
CA TRP A 284 1.76 13.45 -4.42
C TRP A 284 2.02 12.54 -3.20
N LEU A 285 1.83 11.22 -3.34
CA LEU A 285 2.16 10.25 -2.29
C LEU A 285 3.66 10.18 -2.02
N LEU A 286 4.49 10.14 -3.07
CA LEU A 286 5.96 10.06 -2.97
C LEU A 286 6.58 11.30 -2.31
N GLN A 287 5.86 12.41 -2.19
CA GLN A 287 6.32 13.62 -1.53
C GLN A 287 5.83 13.72 -0.06
N LYS A 288 5.15 12.71 0.45
CA LYS A 288 4.83 12.62 1.88
C LYS A 288 6.01 12.00 2.64
N ASP A 289 6.51 12.68 3.67
CA ASP A 289 7.73 12.31 4.42
C ASP A 289 7.78 10.87 4.90
N VAL A 290 6.60 10.29 5.24
CA VAL A 290 6.49 8.93 5.78
C VAL A 290 6.38 7.85 4.70
N VAL A 291 6.33 8.21 3.41
CA VAL A 291 6.10 7.30 2.29
C VAL A 291 7.40 6.99 1.54
N PRO A 292 8.10 5.92 1.86
CA PRO A 292 9.31 5.51 1.15
C PRO A 292 9.03 4.88 -0.21
N SER A 293 7.86 4.25 -0.38
CA SER A 293 7.50 3.53 -1.61
C SER A 293 5.98 3.46 -1.77
N VAL A 294 5.49 3.57 -3.01
CA VAL A 294 4.06 3.48 -3.36
C VAL A 294 3.79 2.19 -4.10
N ILE A 295 2.80 1.42 -3.65
CA ILE A 295 2.41 0.16 -4.28
C ILE A 295 1.49 0.44 -5.46
N ILE A 296 1.97 0.19 -6.66
CA ILE A 296 1.21 0.32 -7.90
C ILE A 296 0.76 -1.05 -8.40
N GLY A 297 -0.41 -1.10 -9.05
CA GLY A 297 -0.84 -2.22 -9.88
C GLY A 297 -0.71 -1.86 -11.36
N ALA A 298 -0.40 -2.82 -12.20
CA ALA A 298 -0.41 -2.67 -13.65
C ALA A 298 -0.99 -3.93 -14.31
N ASN A 299 -1.81 -3.74 -15.33
CA ASN A 299 -2.40 -4.80 -16.14
C ASN A 299 -1.78 -4.86 -17.55
N SER A 300 -0.84 -3.97 -17.84
CA SER A 300 -0.03 -3.97 -19.07
C SER A 300 1.31 -3.29 -18.82
N ILE A 301 2.24 -3.44 -19.75
CA ILE A 301 3.56 -2.80 -19.70
C ILE A 301 3.41 -1.28 -19.79
N GLU A 302 2.49 -0.77 -20.62
CA GLU A 302 2.24 0.65 -20.80
C GLU A 302 1.74 1.29 -19.48
N GLN A 303 0.83 0.62 -18.77
CA GLN A 303 0.37 1.09 -17.45
C GLN A 303 1.50 1.06 -16.42
N LEU A 304 2.36 0.04 -16.45
CA LEU A 304 3.54 -0.02 -15.58
C LEU A 304 4.48 1.16 -15.85
N GLU A 305 4.82 1.39 -17.11
CA GLU A 305 5.73 2.48 -17.51
C GLU A 305 5.17 3.85 -17.15
N ASP A 306 3.89 4.07 -17.41
CA ASP A 306 3.20 5.31 -17.03
C ASP A 306 3.28 5.54 -15.51
N ASN A 307 2.88 4.55 -14.71
CA ASN A 307 2.92 4.67 -13.25
C ASN A 307 4.35 4.87 -12.72
N VAL A 308 5.34 4.15 -13.27
CA VAL A 308 6.77 4.30 -12.90
C VAL A 308 7.30 5.68 -13.29
N GLY A 309 6.75 6.31 -14.32
CA GLY A 309 7.07 7.70 -14.70
C GLY A 309 6.84 8.73 -13.58
N ALA A 310 6.06 8.38 -12.57
CA ALA A 310 5.92 9.18 -11.35
C ALA A 310 7.20 9.20 -10.50
N ALA A 311 8.07 8.18 -10.58
CA ALA A 311 9.24 8.00 -9.74
C ALA A 311 10.41 8.93 -10.06
N ASN A 312 10.46 9.50 -11.28
CA ASN A 312 11.67 10.08 -11.83
C ASN A 312 11.69 11.61 -11.80
N ASN A 313 12.76 12.18 -11.25
CA ASN A 313 13.34 13.52 -11.47
C ASN A 313 12.38 14.71 -11.66
N TRP A 314 11.22 14.71 -11.06
CA TRP A 314 10.32 15.84 -11.03
C TRP A 314 9.60 15.92 -9.68
N LYS A 315 9.10 17.08 -9.33
CA LYS A 315 8.38 17.31 -8.06
C LYS A 315 7.22 18.23 -8.30
N LEU A 316 6.14 18.00 -7.57
CA LEU A 316 5.09 18.98 -7.39
C LEU A 316 5.63 20.14 -6.55
N SER A 317 5.31 21.37 -6.91
CA SER A 317 5.63 22.55 -6.11
C SER A 317 4.86 22.52 -4.79
N LYS A 318 5.25 23.39 -3.87
CA LYS A 318 4.51 23.52 -2.60
C LYS A 318 3.07 23.95 -2.85
N GLU A 319 2.86 24.87 -3.77
CA GLU A 319 1.54 25.41 -4.15
C GLU A 319 0.65 24.31 -4.75
N GLU A 320 1.19 23.47 -5.63
CA GLU A 320 0.49 22.33 -6.22
C GLU A 320 0.13 21.28 -5.15
N MET A 321 1.04 21.00 -4.22
CA MET A 321 0.78 20.09 -3.09
C MET A 321 -0.33 20.65 -2.20
N ASP A 322 -0.29 21.94 -1.86
CA ASP A 322 -1.28 22.61 -1.02
C ASP A 322 -2.65 22.69 -1.72
N GLU A 323 -2.70 22.88 -3.05
CA GLU A 323 -3.93 22.82 -3.86
C GLU A 323 -4.56 21.42 -3.83
N LEU A 324 -3.77 20.38 -4.10
CA LEU A 324 -4.23 19.00 -4.04
C LEU A 324 -4.66 18.58 -2.64
N ASP A 325 -3.92 19.00 -1.61
CA ASP A 325 -4.27 18.75 -0.20
C ASP A 325 -5.60 19.41 0.17
N THR A 326 -5.86 20.62 -0.30
CA THR A 326 -7.12 21.34 -0.06
C THR A 326 -8.30 20.69 -0.75
N LEU A 327 -8.17 20.37 -2.05
CA LEU A 327 -9.25 19.78 -2.83
C LEU A 327 -9.60 18.35 -2.43
N SER A 328 -8.65 17.62 -1.86
CA SER A 328 -8.83 16.25 -1.38
C SER A 328 -9.05 16.15 0.13
N LYS A 329 -9.22 17.28 0.83
CA LYS A 329 -9.37 17.31 2.27
C LYS A 329 -10.59 16.52 2.73
N PRO A 330 -10.43 15.52 3.62
CA PRO A 330 -11.56 14.83 4.22
C PRO A 330 -12.25 15.70 5.26
N GLU A 331 -13.51 15.42 5.53
CA GLU A 331 -14.17 15.95 6.71
C GLU A 331 -13.39 15.51 7.97
N THR A 332 -13.10 16.48 8.86
CA THR A 332 -12.36 16.21 10.08
C THR A 332 -13.29 15.65 11.14
N PRO A 333 -13.16 14.37 11.55
CA PRO A 333 -14.06 13.80 12.54
C PRO A 333 -13.73 14.30 13.97
N TYR A 334 -14.71 14.23 14.84
CA TYR A 334 -14.48 14.40 16.27
C TYR A 334 -13.55 13.28 16.79
N PRO A 335 -12.54 13.54 17.65
CA PRO A 335 -12.24 14.84 18.31
C PRO A 335 -11.13 15.67 17.63
N TYR A 336 -10.68 15.33 16.44
CA TYR A 336 -9.44 15.87 15.83
C TYR A 336 -9.48 17.38 15.63
N GLU A 337 -10.60 17.95 15.16
CA GLU A 337 -10.71 19.40 15.02
C GLU A 337 -10.45 20.12 16.36
N MET A 338 -11.05 19.62 17.43
CA MET A 338 -10.87 20.19 18.78
C MET A 338 -9.42 20.07 19.26
N VAL A 339 -8.82 18.88 19.07
CA VAL A 339 -7.41 18.65 19.42
C VAL A 339 -6.50 19.61 18.66
N TYR A 340 -6.69 19.73 17.37
CA TYR A 340 -5.87 20.58 16.52
C TYR A 340 -6.00 22.06 16.89
N ARG A 341 -7.22 22.57 16.96
CA ARG A 341 -7.49 23.95 17.34
C ARG A 341 -6.89 24.31 18.70
N SER A 342 -6.98 23.41 19.68
CA SER A 342 -6.48 23.65 21.04
C SER A 342 -4.95 23.64 21.13
N ASN A 343 -4.26 23.03 20.15
CA ASN A 343 -2.81 22.87 20.15
C ASN A 343 -2.06 23.77 19.16
N ILE A 344 -2.75 24.60 18.39
CA ILE A 344 -2.15 25.42 17.31
C ILE A 344 -0.97 26.29 17.80
N ASN A 345 -1.04 26.77 19.04
CA ASN A 345 0.00 27.60 19.69
C ASN A 345 0.80 26.82 20.76
N ARG A 346 0.62 25.51 20.86
CA ARG A 346 1.28 24.65 21.87
C ARG A 346 2.50 23.97 21.27
N LYS A 347 3.53 24.78 20.92
CA LYS A 347 4.80 24.25 20.38
C LYS A 347 5.83 24.16 21.48
N ASN A 348 6.45 23.01 21.69
CA ASN A 348 7.57 22.81 22.59
C ASN A 348 8.73 22.20 21.79
N SER A 349 9.80 23.01 21.58
CA SER A 349 10.97 22.59 20.81
C SER A 349 11.76 21.43 21.45
N PHE A 350 11.58 21.20 22.74
CA PHE A 350 12.23 20.10 23.47
C PHE A 350 11.39 18.82 23.50
N TYR A 351 10.14 18.87 23.08
CA TYR A 351 9.25 17.71 23.04
C TYR A 351 9.25 17.12 21.62
N PRO A 352 9.82 15.92 21.45
CA PRO A 352 10.12 15.40 20.11
C PRO A 352 8.90 14.85 19.36
N TYR A 353 7.68 14.93 19.94
CA TYR A 353 6.51 14.50 19.20
C TYR A 353 6.27 15.45 18.02
N PRO A 354 6.55 15.01 16.79
CA PRO A 354 6.16 15.76 15.65
C PRO A 354 4.63 15.66 15.55
N PHE A 355 3.92 16.58 16.23
CA PHE A 355 2.58 16.85 15.77
C PHE A 355 2.70 17.13 14.29
N VAL A 356 1.99 16.36 13.47
CA VAL A 356 1.81 16.73 12.08
C VAL A 356 1.32 18.16 12.10
N GLU A 357 2.10 19.09 11.57
CA GLU A 357 1.62 20.47 11.43
C GLU A 357 0.34 20.39 10.64
N ASN A 358 -0.76 20.71 11.31
CA ASN A 358 -2.06 20.64 10.71
C ASN A 358 -2.13 21.68 9.61
N LYS A 359 -1.97 21.23 8.42
CA LYS A 359 -2.45 21.88 7.22
C LYS A 359 -3.88 21.46 6.89
N PHE A 360 -4.63 21.07 7.94
CA PHE A 360 -6.05 20.80 7.81
C PHE A 360 -6.91 22.06 7.93
#